data_63d17eced7940d151b360ff072864ee6
#
_entry.id   63d17eced7940d151b360ff072864ee6
#
_cell.length_a   1.000
_cell.length_b   1.000
_cell.length_c   1.000
_cell.angle_alpha   90.00
_cell.angle_beta   90.00
_cell.angle_gamma   90.00
#
_symmetry.space_group_name_H-M   'P 1'
#
loop_
_entity.id
_entity.type
_entity.pdbx_description
1 polymer ?
#
loop_
_entity_poly.entity_id
_entity_poly.type
_entity_poly.pdbx_seq_one_letter_code
_entity_poly.pdbx_strand_id
1 'polypeptide(L)'
;ILAVAFVLVRKQTKDLIEPINTLNLEQPLKDVKYEELRPLLGRVDQQNKQIAKQMEELKEAEAVRREFSANVSHELKTPLMSISGYAELMMNGMVPDEKVPEFSGRIYHEASRLSNLVADIIQLSRLDEKSSDLPFEPVDLYEIAEDIVLHLDSAASKKNIRVTLDGNPVTVQGVRHVIYEMLYNIADNAIHYTDQNGTVNIFTGTVNGHAFYRVEDNGIGIPENEQKRIFERFYRVDKSHSRATGGTGLGLSIVKHGAILHNAEIKLESEPGKGTKMELVF
;
A
#
# COMPACT_ATOMS: atom_id res chain seq x y z
N ILE A 1 22.50 51.25 -53.18
CA ILE A 1 22.31 49.82 -53.26
C ILE A 1 22.54 49.17 -51.85
N LEU A 2 23.68 49.46 -51.18
CA LEU A 2 24.00 48.87 -49.84
C LEU A 2 22.99 49.26 -48.75
N ALA A 3 22.50 50.51 -48.68
CA ALA A 3 21.52 50.96 -47.69
C ALA A 3 20.17 50.32 -47.89
N VAL A 4 19.71 50.05 -49.09
CA VAL A 4 18.46 49.40 -49.43
C VAL A 4 18.55 47.89 -49.04
N ALA A 5 19.68 47.24 -49.37
CA ALA A 5 19.91 45.87 -48.96
C ALA A 5 19.91 45.70 -47.43
N PHE A 6 20.55 46.63 -46.70
CA PHE A 6 20.55 46.60 -45.21
C PHE A 6 19.16 46.79 -44.62
N VAL A 7 18.35 47.69 -45.17
CA VAL A 7 16.96 47.93 -44.74
C VAL A 7 16.11 46.70 -45.02
N LEU A 8 16.27 46.07 -46.21
CA LEU A 8 15.52 44.82 -46.54
C LEU A 8 15.90 43.64 -45.64
N VAL A 9 17.19 43.41 -45.39
CA VAL A 9 17.66 42.37 -44.50
C VAL A 9 17.16 42.61 -43.09
N ARG A 10 17.24 43.84 -42.57
CA ARG A 10 16.75 44.19 -41.24
C ARG A 10 15.23 43.99 -41.10
N LYS A 11 14.47 44.32 -42.15
CA LYS A 11 13.03 44.11 -42.22
C LYS A 11 12.70 42.63 -42.25
N GLN A 12 13.36 41.83 -43.09
CA GLN A 12 13.16 40.38 -43.15
C GLN A 12 13.53 39.70 -41.84
N THR A 13 14.65 40.10 -41.20
CA THR A 13 15.06 39.54 -39.89
C THR A 13 14.04 39.87 -38.81
N LYS A 14 13.49 41.09 -38.81
CA LYS A 14 12.44 41.49 -37.86
C LYS A 14 11.16 40.71 -38.10
N ASP A 15 10.72 40.55 -39.32
CA ASP A 15 9.51 39.83 -39.71
C ASP A 15 9.59 38.33 -39.41
N LEU A 16 10.82 37.73 -39.36
CA LEU A 16 11.06 36.32 -39.01
C LEU A 16 11.25 36.10 -37.50
N ILE A 17 11.96 37.05 -36.82
CA ILE A 17 12.33 36.85 -35.41
C ILE A 17 11.23 37.30 -34.45
N GLU A 18 10.51 38.39 -34.77
CA GLU A 18 9.48 38.95 -33.89
C GLU A 18 8.34 37.94 -33.57
N PRO A 19 7.81 37.17 -34.54
CA PRO A 19 6.82 36.13 -34.25
C PRO A 19 7.34 34.96 -33.41
N ILE A 20 8.63 34.64 -33.53
CA ILE A 20 9.25 33.59 -32.70
C ILE A 20 9.37 34.04 -31.24
N ASN A 21 9.76 35.31 -31.02
CA ASN A 21 9.90 35.89 -29.70
C ASN A 21 8.55 36.13 -28.98
N THR A 22 7.46 36.22 -29.74
CA THR A 22 6.09 36.43 -29.22
C THR A 22 5.30 35.14 -29.10
N LEU A 23 5.91 33.96 -29.41
CA LEU A 23 5.27 32.67 -29.29
C LEU A 23 4.88 32.40 -27.84
N ASN A 24 3.61 32.08 -27.63
CA ASN A 24 3.15 31.56 -26.32
C ASN A 24 3.53 30.09 -26.20
N LEU A 25 4.60 29.82 -25.45
CA LEU A 25 5.09 28.46 -25.25
C LEU A 25 4.15 27.59 -24.37
N GLU A 26 3.20 28.19 -23.65
CA GLU A 26 2.17 27.44 -22.90
C GLU A 26 1.07 26.88 -23.81
N GLN A 27 0.80 27.57 -24.93
CA GLN A 27 -0.17 27.16 -25.95
C GLN A 27 0.46 27.25 -27.34
N PRO A 28 1.50 26.44 -27.64
CA PRO A 28 2.36 26.63 -28.79
C PRO A 28 1.66 26.45 -30.15
N LEU A 29 0.53 25.72 -30.19
CA LEU A 29 -0.25 25.49 -31.41
C LEU A 29 -1.33 26.55 -31.64
N LYS A 30 -1.52 27.51 -30.72
CA LYS A 30 -2.46 28.61 -30.88
C LYS A 30 -1.81 29.75 -31.66
N ASP A 31 -2.43 30.20 -32.74
CA ASP A 31 -1.99 31.31 -33.58
C ASP A 31 -0.64 31.10 -34.30
N VAL A 32 -0.41 29.91 -34.85
CA VAL A 32 0.78 29.58 -35.64
C VAL A 32 0.78 30.37 -36.96
N LYS A 33 1.63 31.39 -37.08
CA LYS A 33 1.78 32.21 -38.26
C LYS A 33 2.56 31.55 -39.40
N TYR A 34 3.45 30.63 -39.09
CA TYR A 34 4.33 29.94 -40.04
C TYR A 34 4.09 28.44 -39.99
N GLU A 35 3.67 27.86 -41.09
CA GLU A 35 3.38 26.42 -41.19
C GLU A 35 4.65 25.59 -40.95
N GLU A 36 5.82 26.10 -41.32
CA GLU A 36 7.11 25.44 -41.14
C GLU A 36 7.49 25.21 -39.66
N LEU A 37 6.95 26.04 -38.76
CA LEU A 37 7.17 25.89 -37.30
C LEU A 37 6.22 24.90 -36.65
N ARG A 38 5.15 24.51 -37.32
CA ARG A 38 4.12 23.62 -36.78
C ARG A 38 4.69 22.30 -36.25
N PRO A 39 5.65 21.60 -36.93
CA PRO A 39 6.22 20.35 -36.38
C PRO A 39 7.02 20.58 -35.10
N LEU A 40 7.75 21.73 -35.01
CA LEU A 40 8.50 22.08 -33.80
C LEU A 40 7.54 22.40 -32.63
N LEU A 41 6.54 23.24 -32.91
CA LEU A 41 5.55 23.64 -31.93
C LEU A 41 4.70 22.44 -31.46
N GLY A 42 4.43 21.46 -32.33
CA GLY A 42 3.79 20.19 -31.96
C GLY A 42 4.64 19.40 -31.00
N ARG A 43 5.97 19.36 -31.13
CA ARG A 43 6.85 18.71 -30.14
C ARG A 43 6.86 19.45 -28.82
N VAL A 44 6.86 20.77 -28.81
CA VAL A 44 6.78 21.59 -27.59
C VAL A 44 5.45 21.34 -26.86
N ASP A 45 4.33 21.33 -27.59
CA ASP A 45 3.01 21.02 -27.03
C ASP A 45 2.97 19.61 -26.37
N GLN A 46 3.56 18.63 -27.08
CA GLN A 46 3.67 17.26 -26.54
C GLN A 46 4.53 17.20 -25.27
N GLN A 47 5.67 17.91 -25.25
CA GLN A 47 6.52 18.01 -24.07
C GLN A 47 5.81 18.71 -22.91
N ASN A 48 5.10 19.80 -23.16
CA ASN A 48 4.32 20.49 -22.13
C ASN A 48 3.24 19.60 -21.52
N LYS A 49 2.52 18.83 -22.36
CA LYS A 49 1.53 17.86 -21.88
C LYS A 49 2.18 16.76 -21.04
N GLN A 50 3.35 16.28 -21.45
CA GLN A 50 4.09 15.27 -20.68
C GLN A 50 4.58 15.83 -19.33
N ILE A 51 5.11 17.05 -19.31
CA ILE A 51 5.53 17.74 -18.09
C ILE A 51 4.33 17.96 -17.16
N ALA A 52 3.22 18.47 -17.70
CA ALA A 52 2.01 18.66 -16.90
C ALA A 52 1.51 17.37 -16.26
N LYS A 53 1.53 16.25 -17.01
CA LYS A 53 1.19 14.94 -16.49
C LYS A 53 2.16 14.49 -15.37
N GLN A 54 3.47 14.62 -15.60
CA GLN A 54 4.47 14.28 -14.58
C GLN A 54 4.37 15.15 -13.33
N MET A 55 4.04 16.44 -13.49
CA MET A 55 3.81 17.32 -12.34
C MET A 55 2.58 16.91 -11.52
N GLU A 56 1.51 16.48 -12.19
CA GLU A 56 0.31 16.00 -11.47
C GLU A 56 0.60 14.68 -10.73
N GLU A 57 1.25 13.73 -11.40
CA GLU A 57 1.70 12.47 -10.77
C GLU A 57 2.61 12.74 -9.55
N LEU A 58 3.51 13.73 -9.65
CA LEU A 58 4.39 14.12 -8.56
C LEU A 58 3.61 14.75 -7.38
N LYS A 59 2.63 15.60 -7.67
CA LYS A 59 1.77 16.20 -6.63
C LYS A 59 0.95 15.16 -5.90
N GLU A 60 0.38 14.19 -6.64
CA GLU A 60 -0.35 13.08 -6.05
C GLU A 60 0.56 12.22 -5.15
N ALA A 61 1.76 11.89 -5.62
CA ALA A 61 2.75 11.15 -4.84
C ALA A 61 3.17 11.92 -3.58
N GLU A 62 3.35 13.25 -3.68
CA GLU A 62 3.69 14.10 -2.53
C GLU A 62 2.53 14.17 -1.52
N ALA A 63 1.29 14.27 -1.99
CA ALA A 63 0.11 14.27 -1.13
C ALA A 63 0.00 12.94 -0.35
N VAL A 64 0.15 11.81 -1.02
CA VAL A 64 0.17 10.47 -0.40
C VAL A 64 1.29 10.35 0.63
N ARG A 65 2.50 10.86 0.32
CA ARG A 65 3.63 10.86 1.26
C ARG A 65 3.38 11.71 2.50
N ARG A 66 2.77 12.90 2.34
CA ARG A 66 2.41 13.78 3.46
C ARG A 66 1.37 13.12 4.37
N GLU A 67 0.33 12.56 3.76
CA GLU A 67 -0.73 11.86 4.49
C GLU A 67 -0.14 10.66 5.26
N PHE A 68 0.72 9.86 4.62
CA PHE A 68 1.42 8.77 5.27
C PHE A 68 2.21 9.25 6.50
N SER A 69 3.03 10.31 6.37
CA SER A 69 3.83 10.85 7.48
C SER A 69 2.96 11.36 8.63
N ALA A 70 1.82 12.00 8.31
CA ALA A 70 0.88 12.47 9.31
C ALA A 70 0.21 11.30 10.06
N ASN A 71 -0.23 10.28 9.32
CA ASN A 71 -0.86 9.08 9.88
C ASN A 71 0.14 8.28 10.74
N VAL A 72 1.40 8.09 10.30
CA VAL A 72 2.48 7.49 11.10
C VAL A 72 2.63 8.23 12.43
N SER A 73 2.75 9.55 12.38
CA SER A 73 2.94 10.37 13.59
C SER A 73 1.77 10.21 14.56
N HIS A 74 0.54 10.18 14.05
CA HIS A 74 -0.66 10.01 14.85
C HIS A 74 -0.76 8.61 15.47
N GLU A 75 -0.54 7.56 14.67
CA GLU A 75 -0.63 6.16 15.10
C GLU A 75 0.50 5.77 16.08
N LEU A 76 1.68 6.42 16.01
CA LEU A 76 2.76 6.26 17.00
C LEU A 76 2.47 7.02 18.30
N LYS A 77 1.90 8.23 18.23
CA LYS A 77 1.65 9.08 19.39
C LYS A 77 0.63 8.47 20.36
N THR A 78 -0.42 7.87 19.84
CA THR A 78 -1.54 7.34 20.65
C THR A 78 -1.09 6.25 21.63
N PRO A 79 -0.44 5.14 21.21
CA PRO A 79 0.05 4.11 22.13
C PRO A 79 1.13 4.66 23.07
N LEU A 80 2.02 5.54 22.59
CA LEU A 80 3.05 6.15 23.42
C LEU A 80 2.46 6.96 24.58
N MET A 81 1.41 7.75 24.32
CA MET A 81 0.71 8.50 25.37
C MET A 81 0.00 7.56 26.37
N SER A 82 -0.58 6.46 25.90
CA SER A 82 -1.21 5.46 26.77
C SER A 82 -0.17 4.79 27.68
N ILE A 83 0.96 4.35 27.11
CA ILE A 83 2.09 3.76 27.88
C ILE A 83 2.56 4.75 28.94
N SER A 84 2.86 6.00 28.55
CA SER A 84 3.34 7.04 29.46
C SER A 84 2.33 7.32 30.57
N GLY A 85 1.05 7.45 30.23
CA GLY A 85 -0.01 7.72 31.22
C GLY A 85 -0.20 6.59 32.22
N TYR A 86 -0.21 5.32 31.78
CA TYR A 86 -0.28 4.19 32.71
C TYR A 86 0.96 4.09 33.59
N ALA A 87 2.14 4.30 33.03
CA ALA A 87 3.40 4.29 33.80
C ALA A 87 3.43 5.42 34.84
N GLU A 88 2.96 6.62 34.50
CA GLU A 88 2.89 7.77 35.41
C GLU A 88 1.92 7.50 36.58
N LEU A 89 0.74 6.95 36.31
CA LEU A 89 -0.23 6.56 37.34
C LEU A 89 0.36 5.54 38.31
N MET A 90 1.11 4.55 37.80
CA MET A 90 1.78 3.55 38.62
C MET A 90 2.92 4.17 39.44
N MET A 91 3.74 5.02 38.84
CA MET A 91 4.88 5.68 39.49
C MET A 91 4.41 6.59 40.65
N ASN A 92 3.27 7.28 40.48
CA ASN A 92 2.70 8.16 41.50
C ASN A 92 1.89 7.43 42.58
N GLY A 93 1.85 6.09 42.59
CA GLY A 93 1.09 5.31 43.56
C GLY A 93 -0.44 5.47 43.46
N MET A 94 -0.94 5.94 42.29
CA MET A 94 -2.38 6.15 42.06
C MET A 94 -3.09 4.86 41.64
N VAL A 95 -2.33 3.77 41.42
CA VAL A 95 -2.86 2.45 41.05
C VAL A 95 -2.81 1.55 42.27
N PRO A 96 -3.94 1.00 42.73
CA PRO A 96 -3.98 0.01 43.79
C PRO A 96 -3.15 -1.22 43.42
N ASP A 97 -2.46 -1.84 44.40
CA ASP A 97 -1.57 -2.96 44.19
C ASP A 97 -2.23 -4.12 43.40
N GLU A 98 -3.51 -4.37 43.69
CA GLU A 98 -4.32 -5.39 43.01
C GLU A 98 -4.47 -5.15 41.50
N LYS A 99 -4.39 -3.89 41.04
CA LYS A 99 -4.52 -3.47 39.63
C LYS A 99 -3.20 -3.28 38.93
N VAL A 100 -2.07 -3.33 39.62
CA VAL A 100 -0.74 -3.22 39.01
C VAL A 100 -0.52 -4.22 37.86
N PRO A 101 -0.91 -5.52 37.97
CA PRO A 101 -0.79 -6.46 36.88
C PRO A 101 -1.62 -6.08 35.64
N GLU A 102 -2.83 -5.53 35.85
CA GLU A 102 -3.69 -5.05 34.76
C GLU A 102 -3.04 -3.89 33.99
N PHE A 103 -2.54 -2.88 34.73
CA PHE A 103 -1.89 -1.71 34.13
C PHE A 103 -0.58 -2.09 33.41
N SER A 104 0.22 -2.97 34.01
CA SER A 104 1.42 -3.53 33.38
C SER A 104 1.08 -4.29 32.11
N GLY A 105 -0.01 -5.08 32.10
CA GLY A 105 -0.52 -5.75 30.93
C GLY A 105 -0.94 -4.78 29.82
N ARG A 106 -1.59 -3.68 30.16
CA ARG A 106 -1.97 -2.62 29.19
C ARG A 106 -0.74 -1.96 28.58
N ILE A 107 0.29 -1.64 29.40
CA ILE A 107 1.57 -1.10 28.91
C ILE A 107 2.22 -2.08 27.93
N TYR A 108 2.29 -3.36 28.29
CA TYR A 108 2.86 -4.40 27.45
C TYR A 108 2.14 -4.53 26.09
N HIS A 109 0.82 -4.53 26.10
CA HIS A 109 0.02 -4.60 24.87
C HIS A 109 0.24 -3.40 23.94
N GLU A 110 0.26 -2.18 24.51
CA GLU A 110 0.51 -0.98 23.71
C GLU A 110 1.96 -0.93 23.17
N ALA A 111 2.94 -1.39 23.96
CA ALA A 111 4.34 -1.50 23.52
C ALA A 111 4.49 -2.53 22.39
N SER A 112 3.85 -3.69 22.51
CA SER A 112 3.85 -4.73 21.46
C SER A 112 3.20 -4.22 20.17
N ARG A 113 2.06 -3.53 20.29
CA ARG A 113 1.39 -2.90 19.15
C ARG A 113 2.27 -1.87 18.46
N LEU A 114 2.97 -1.03 19.23
CA LEU A 114 3.91 -0.03 18.72
C LEU A 114 5.06 -0.70 17.96
N SER A 115 5.61 -1.79 18.50
CA SER A 115 6.68 -2.55 17.86
C SER A 115 6.24 -3.12 16.50
N ASN A 116 5.05 -3.70 16.43
CA ASN A 116 4.49 -4.21 15.18
C ASN A 116 4.28 -3.08 14.17
N LEU A 117 3.73 -1.93 14.59
CA LEU A 117 3.53 -0.78 13.73
C LEU A 117 4.86 -0.27 13.14
N VAL A 118 5.93 -0.21 13.95
CA VAL A 118 7.26 0.20 13.48
C VAL A 118 7.79 -0.82 12.46
N ALA A 119 7.62 -2.13 12.70
CA ALA A 119 8.04 -3.17 11.77
C ALA A 119 7.31 -3.04 10.42
N ASP A 120 5.98 -2.85 10.44
CA ASP A 120 5.18 -2.65 9.23
C ASP A 120 5.61 -1.41 8.43
N ILE A 121 5.92 -0.30 9.12
CA ILE A 121 6.40 0.94 8.48
C ILE A 121 7.75 0.71 7.80
N ILE A 122 8.71 0.06 8.48
CA ILE A 122 10.02 -0.24 7.91
C ILE A 122 9.88 -1.11 6.67
N GLN A 123 9.03 -2.14 6.74
CA GLN A 123 8.78 -3.04 5.64
C GLN A 123 8.14 -2.32 4.44
N LEU A 124 7.11 -1.51 4.68
CA LEU A 124 6.47 -0.74 3.63
C LEU A 124 7.46 0.23 2.97
N SER A 125 8.33 0.89 3.76
CA SER A 125 9.38 1.76 3.24
C SER A 125 10.35 1.00 2.31
N ARG A 126 10.75 -0.22 2.67
CA ARG A 126 11.60 -1.07 1.83
C ARG A 126 10.92 -1.49 0.52
N LEU A 127 9.62 -1.73 0.54
CA LEU A 127 8.85 -2.06 -0.67
C LEU A 127 8.64 -0.85 -1.59
N ASP A 128 8.56 0.37 -1.03
CA ASP A 128 8.45 1.62 -1.81
C ASP A 128 9.76 2.01 -2.52
N GLU A 129 10.90 1.76 -1.88
CA GLU A 129 12.20 1.92 -2.49
C GLU A 129 12.36 0.78 -3.51
N LYS A 130 11.97 1.00 -4.78
CA LYS A 130 12.17 0.05 -5.90
C LYS A 130 13.59 -0.54 -5.85
N SER A 131 13.84 -1.44 -4.92
CA SER A 131 15.13 -2.07 -4.72
C SER A 131 15.28 -3.13 -5.81
N SER A 132 15.90 -2.72 -6.92
CA SER A 132 16.34 -3.58 -8.02
C SER A 132 17.25 -4.73 -7.57
N ASP A 133 17.66 -4.74 -6.32
CA ASP A 133 18.67 -5.64 -5.76
C ASP A 133 18.09 -6.71 -4.82
N LEU A 134 16.76 -6.83 -4.70
CA LEU A 134 16.17 -7.92 -3.91
C LEU A 134 16.36 -9.26 -4.63
N PRO A 135 16.92 -10.28 -3.98
CA PRO A 135 17.15 -11.58 -4.61
C PRO A 135 15.81 -12.29 -4.82
N PHE A 136 15.46 -12.51 -6.09
CA PHE A 136 14.38 -13.39 -6.47
C PHE A 136 14.90 -14.84 -6.46
N GLU A 137 14.16 -15.70 -5.79
CA GLU A 137 14.48 -17.12 -5.65
C GLU A 137 13.23 -17.98 -5.88
N PRO A 138 13.37 -19.29 -6.15
CA PRO A 138 12.23 -20.19 -6.14
C PRO A 138 11.63 -20.30 -4.74
N VAL A 139 10.34 -20.01 -4.60
CA VAL A 139 9.62 -20.00 -3.31
C VAL A 139 8.41 -20.92 -3.42
N ASP A 140 8.31 -21.91 -2.54
CA ASP A 140 7.14 -22.79 -2.44
C ASP A 140 6.06 -22.13 -1.58
N LEU A 141 4.90 -21.86 -2.20
CA LEU A 141 3.77 -21.22 -1.51
C LEU A 141 3.12 -22.14 -0.48
N TYR A 142 3.14 -23.47 -0.70
CA TYR A 142 2.56 -24.43 0.22
C TYR A 142 3.39 -24.51 1.51
N GLU A 143 4.72 -24.60 1.39
CA GLU A 143 5.63 -24.58 2.54
C GLU A 143 5.44 -23.31 3.40
N ILE A 144 5.32 -22.14 2.77
CA ILE A 144 5.04 -20.90 3.49
C ILE A 144 3.66 -20.94 4.16
N ALA A 145 2.65 -21.47 3.48
CA ALA A 145 1.31 -21.58 4.05
C ALA A 145 1.27 -22.51 5.27
N GLU A 146 2.02 -23.62 5.28
CA GLU A 146 2.16 -24.48 6.44
C GLU A 146 2.78 -23.73 7.63
N ASP A 147 3.87 -23.00 7.41
CA ASP A 147 4.50 -22.17 8.44
C ASP A 147 3.53 -21.12 9.00
N ILE A 148 2.73 -20.49 8.15
CA ILE A 148 1.74 -19.47 8.57
C ILE A 148 0.64 -20.10 9.41
N VAL A 149 0.10 -21.27 9.03
CA VAL A 149 -0.91 -21.98 9.80
C VAL A 149 -0.39 -22.30 11.20
N LEU A 150 0.86 -22.77 11.31
CA LEU A 150 1.49 -23.03 12.62
C LEU A 150 1.64 -21.76 13.47
N HIS A 151 2.07 -20.65 12.86
CA HIS A 151 2.22 -19.38 13.58
C HIS A 151 0.88 -18.80 14.06
N LEU A 152 -0.18 -18.97 13.29
CA LEU A 152 -1.51 -18.43 13.58
C LEU A 152 -2.38 -19.36 14.46
N ASP A 153 -1.93 -20.60 14.76
CA ASP A 153 -2.70 -21.58 15.53
C ASP A 153 -3.14 -21.04 16.90
N SER A 154 -2.26 -20.35 17.62
CA SER A 154 -2.59 -19.76 18.92
C SER A 154 -3.69 -18.68 18.82
N ALA A 155 -3.68 -17.87 17.76
CA ALA A 155 -4.68 -16.84 17.55
C ALA A 155 -6.03 -17.45 17.14
N ALA A 156 -6.02 -18.44 16.26
CA ALA A 156 -7.19 -19.19 15.83
C ALA A 156 -7.83 -19.95 17.00
N SER A 157 -7.01 -20.63 17.80
CA SER A 157 -7.47 -21.43 18.97
C SER A 157 -8.15 -20.55 20.02
N LYS A 158 -7.69 -19.31 20.27
CA LYS A 158 -8.35 -18.38 21.20
C LYS A 158 -9.78 -18.03 20.80
N LYS A 159 -10.08 -18.04 19.52
CA LYS A 159 -11.42 -17.79 18.97
C LYS A 159 -12.15 -19.09 18.60
N ASN A 160 -11.54 -20.26 18.81
CA ASN A 160 -12.06 -21.57 18.36
C ASN A 160 -12.35 -21.58 16.84
N ILE A 161 -11.49 -20.91 16.03
CA ILE A 161 -11.59 -20.88 14.59
C ILE A 161 -10.92 -22.15 14.03
N ARG A 162 -11.62 -22.84 13.11
CA ARG A 162 -11.03 -23.96 12.37
C ARG A 162 -10.26 -23.42 11.19
N VAL A 163 -8.94 -23.66 11.17
CA VAL A 163 -8.08 -23.33 10.03
C VAL A 163 -7.78 -24.61 9.26
N THR A 164 -7.93 -24.62 7.93
CA THR A 164 -7.51 -25.72 7.06
C THR A 164 -6.55 -25.23 6.01
N LEU A 165 -5.63 -26.09 5.60
CA LEU A 165 -4.75 -25.87 4.45
C LEU A 165 -4.95 -27.02 3.47
N ASP A 166 -5.38 -26.70 2.26
CA ASP A 166 -5.60 -27.64 1.17
C ASP A 166 -4.83 -27.21 -0.08
N GLY A 167 -4.39 -28.16 -0.89
CA GLY A 167 -3.74 -27.87 -2.16
C GLY A 167 -2.46 -28.65 -2.36
N ASN A 168 -1.61 -28.15 -3.23
CA ASN A 168 -0.36 -28.80 -3.62
C ASN A 168 0.81 -27.81 -3.58
N PRO A 169 2.06 -28.30 -3.40
CA PRO A 169 3.26 -27.50 -3.56
C PRO A 169 3.26 -26.80 -4.93
N VAL A 170 3.48 -25.49 -4.90
CA VAL A 170 3.60 -24.68 -6.12
C VAL A 170 4.67 -23.62 -5.91
N THR A 171 5.60 -23.54 -6.86
CA THR A 171 6.76 -22.66 -6.76
C THR A 171 6.58 -21.43 -7.64
N VAL A 172 6.89 -20.26 -7.08
CA VAL A 172 6.95 -18.97 -7.76
C VAL A 172 8.35 -18.38 -7.67
N GLN A 173 8.71 -17.52 -8.62
CA GLN A 173 9.94 -16.72 -8.51
C GLN A 173 9.63 -15.46 -7.71
N GLY A 174 10.33 -15.24 -6.59
CA GLY A 174 10.06 -14.08 -5.77
C GLY A 174 10.99 -13.91 -4.57
N VAL A 175 10.74 -12.86 -3.83
CA VAL A 175 11.48 -12.52 -2.61
C VAL A 175 10.78 -13.20 -1.43
N ARG A 176 11.36 -14.29 -0.90
CA ARG A 176 10.74 -15.17 0.09
C ARG A 176 10.08 -14.42 1.27
N HIS A 177 10.80 -13.49 1.88
CA HIS A 177 10.26 -12.76 3.03
C HIS A 177 9.06 -11.86 2.67
N VAL A 178 9.06 -11.26 1.46
CA VAL A 178 7.93 -10.42 1.01
C VAL A 178 6.71 -11.30 0.72
N ILE A 179 6.91 -12.45 0.07
CA ILE A 179 5.83 -13.42 -0.16
C ILE A 179 5.26 -13.90 1.18
N TYR A 180 6.12 -14.29 2.13
CA TYR A 180 5.68 -14.70 3.46
C TYR A 180 4.76 -13.65 4.10
N GLU A 181 5.17 -12.38 4.11
CA GLU A 181 4.40 -11.30 4.70
C GLU A 181 3.06 -11.05 3.97
N MET A 182 3.05 -11.17 2.64
CA MET A 182 1.79 -11.06 1.88
C MET A 182 0.81 -12.15 2.30
N LEU A 183 1.25 -13.41 2.32
CA LEU A 183 0.41 -14.55 2.67
C LEU A 183 -0.03 -14.48 4.13
N TYR A 184 0.89 -14.12 5.04
CA TYR A 184 0.62 -13.96 6.47
C TYR A 184 -0.45 -12.88 6.71
N ASN A 185 -0.30 -11.68 6.12
CA ASN A 185 -1.26 -10.60 6.32
C ASN A 185 -2.67 -10.94 5.84
N ILE A 186 -2.81 -11.74 4.77
CA ILE A 186 -4.12 -12.21 4.31
C ILE A 186 -4.72 -13.20 5.30
N ALA A 187 -3.94 -14.19 5.73
CA ALA A 187 -4.41 -15.22 6.67
C ALA A 187 -4.70 -14.65 8.07
N ASP A 188 -3.85 -13.75 8.58
CA ASP A 188 -4.07 -13.07 9.86
C ASP A 188 -5.34 -12.22 9.84
N ASN A 189 -5.57 -11.45 8.77
CA ASN A 189 -6.81 -10.71 8.59
C ASN A 189 -8.04 -11.64 8.58
N ALA A 190 -7.98 -12.78 7.89
CA ALA A 190 -9.07 -13.74 7.86
C ALA A 190 -9.41 -14.24 9.29
N ILE A 191 -8.41 -14.60 10.09
CA ILE A 191 -8.61 -15.02 11.49
C ILE A 191 -9.12 -13.85 12.34
N HIS A 192 -8.57 -12.66 12.10
CA HIS A 192 -8.93 -11.47 12.86
C HIS A 192 -10.40 -11.08 12.70
N TYR A 193 -10.91 -11.10 11.48
CA TYR A 193 -12.28 -10.68 11.14
C TYR A 193 -13.30 -11.82 11.10
N THR A 194 -12.88 -13.05 11.40
CA THR A 194 -13.77 -14.18 11.62
C THR A 194 -14.24 -14.21 13.08
N ASP A 195 -15.54 -14.44 13.26
CA ASP A 195 -16.15 -14.58 14.57
C ASP A 195 -15.74 -15.89 15.28
N GLN A 196 -16.05 -15.99 16.56
CA GLN A 196 -15.82 -17.24 17.33
C GLN A 196 -16.53 -18.43 16.67
N ASN A 197 -15.86 -19.58 16.67
CA ASN A 197 -16.30 -20.83 16.04
C ASN A 197 -16.42 -20.75 14.49
N GLY A 198 -15.81 -19.76 13.87
CA GLY A 198 -15.77 -19.64 12.42
C GLY A 198 -14.78 -20.58 11.73
N THR A 199 -14.61 -20.39 10.44
CA THR A 199 -13.70 -21.18 9.59
C THR A 199 -12.86 -20.27 8.70
N VAL A 200 -11.59 -20.65 8.55
CA VAL A 200 -10.65 -20.04 7.59
C VAL A 200 -10.03 -21.18 6.79
N ASN A 201 -10.19 -21.15 5.47
CA ASN A 201 -9.66 -22.16 4.57
C ASN A 201 -8.58 -21.52 3.68
N ILE A 202 -7.40 -22.11 3.65
CA ILE A 202 -6.25 -21.66 2.87
C ILE A 202 -6.02 -22.66 1.75
N PHE A 203 -5.77 -22.16 0.54
CA PHE A 203 -5.57 -22.99 -0.65
C PHE A 203 -4.34 -22.54 -1.42
N THR A 204 -3.55 -23.50 -1.88
CA THR A 204 -2.46 -23.28 -2.82
C THR A 204 -2.59 -24.20 -4.03
N GLY A 205 -2.12 -23.75 -5.18
CA GLY A 205 -2.18 -24.58 -6.38
C GLY A 205 -1.92 -23.79 -7.64
N THR A 206 -2.42 -24.30 -8.76
CA THR A 206 -2.28 -23.68 -10.08
C THR A 206 -3.64 -23.55 -10.73
N VAL A 207 -3.94 -22.36 -11.24
CA VAL A 207 -5.14 -22.07 -12.03
C VAL A 207 -4.74 -21.42 -13.36
N ASN A 208 -5.17 -21.98 -14.49
CA ASN A 208 -4.81 -21.50 -15.83
C ASN A 208 -3.31 -21.36 -16.09
N GLY A 209 -2.49 -22.19 -15.45
CA GLY A 209 -1.02 -22.15 -15.56
C GLY A 209 -0.33 -21.17 -14.62
N HIS A 210 -1.07 -20.43 -13.79
CA HIS A 210 -0.57 -19.48 -12.81
C HIS A 210 -0.69 -20.06 -11.40
N ALA A 211 0.36 -19.87 -10.60
CA ALA A 211 0.34 -20.23 -9.19
C ALA A 211 -0.61 -19.31 -8.42
N PHE A 212 -1.32 -19.85 -7.44
CA PHE A 212 -2.19 -19.06 -6.60
C PHE A 212 -2.07 -19.43 -5.11
N TYR A 213 -2.33 -18.43 -4.28
CA TYR A 213 -2.61 -18.55 -2.85
C TYR A 213 -3.95 -17.90 -2.57
N ARG A 214 -4.85 -18.61 -1.90
CA ARG A 214 -6.20 -18.13 -1.62
C ARG A 214 -6.59 -18.42 -0.18
N VAL A 215 -7.23 -17.44 0.46
CA VAL A 215 -7.82 -17.56 1.79
C VAL A 215 -9.31 -17.26 1.70
N GLU A 216 -10.12 -18.12 2.27
CA GLU A 216 -11.57 -17.98 2.36
C GLU A 216 -11.98 -18.04 3.84
N ASP A 217 -12.68 -17.02 4.31
CA ASP A 217 -13.24 -16.96 5.66
C ASP A 217 -14.76 -16.80 5.63
N ASN A 218 -15.41 -17.16 6.71
CA ASN A 218 -16.83 -16.94 6.93
C ASN A 218 -17.11 -15.82 7.95
N GLY A 219 -16.24 -14.82 8.00
CA GLY A 219 -16.29 -13.69 8.91
C GLY A 219 -17.30 -12.61 8.52
N ILE A 220 -17.06 -11.40 9.02
CA ILE A 220 -17.99 -10.26 8.87
C ILE A 220 -18.15 -9.76 7.44
N GLY A 221 -17.20 -10.09 6.54
CA GLY A 221 -17.18 -9.59 5.17
C GLY A 221 -16.87 -8.10 5.07
N ILE A 222 -16.80 -7.60 3.82
CA ILE A 222 -16.39 -6.23 3.50
C ILE A 222 -17.44 -5.59 2.58
N PRO A 223 -18.02 -4.44 2.96
CA PRO A 223 -18.96 -3.70 2.12
C PRO A 223 -18.32 -3.30 0.78
N GLU A 224 -19.08 -3.36 -0.31
CA GLU A 224 -18.59 -3.12 -1.67
C GLU A 224 -17.89 -1.75 -1.83
N ASN A 225 -18.44 -0.70 -1.22
CA ASN A 225 -17.87 0.65 -1.24
C ASN A 225 -16.52 0.76 -0.51
N GLU A 226 -16.18 -0.21 0.34
CA GLU A 226 -14.93 -0.23 1.12
C GLU A 226 -13.84 -1.10 0.47
N GLN A 227 -14.20 -2.06 -0.40
CA GLN A 227 -13.30 -3.07 -0.95
C GLN A 227 -12.09 -2.49 -1.70
N LYS A 228 -12.24 -1.33 -2.33
CA LYS A 228 -11.12 -0.65 -3.00
C LYS A 228 -10.20 0.05 -2.00
N ARG A 229 -10.77 0.51 -0.88
CA ARG A 229 -10.08 1.33 0.11
C ARG A 229 -9.30 0.52 1.14
N ILE A 230 -9.65 -0.74 1.37
CA ILE A 230 -8.95 -1.60 2.34
C ILE A 230 -7.45 -1.79 2.04
N PHE A 231 -7.02 -1.49 0.81
CA PHE A 231 -5.61 -1.51 0.40
C PHE A 231 -4.90 -0.15 0.56
N GLU A 232 -5.61 0.89 1.02
CA GLU A 232 -5.01 2.18 1.39
C GLU A 232 -4.26 2.06 2.72
N ARG A 233 -3.18 2.79 2.89
CA ARG A 233 -2.37 2.78 4.11
C ARG A 233 -3.16 3.35 5.29
N PHE A 234 -3.13 2.68 6.45
CA PHE A 234 -3.85 3.04 7.67
C PHE A 234 -5.38 3.01 7.55
N TYR A 235 -5.90 2.52 6.42
CA TYR A 235 -7.34 2.42 6.24
C TYR A 235 -7.93 1.27 7.06
N ARG A 236 -9.11 1.53 7.63
CA ARG A 236 -9.89 0.56 8.42
C ARG A 236 -11.37 0.84 8.22
N VAL A 237 -12.15 -0.19 7.96
CA VAL A 237 -13.61 -0.10 7.81
C VAL A 237 -14.27 0.36 9.12
N ASP A 238 -13.82 -0.16 10.27
CA ASP A 238 -14.29 0.26 11.59
C ASP A 238 -13.10 0.59 12.51
N LYS A 239 -12.97 1.87 12.87
CA LYS A 239 -11.91 2.37 13.77
C LYS A 239 -12.12 1.96 15.22
N SER A 240 -13.33 1.60 15.65
CA SER A 240 -13.66 1.27 17.04
C SER A 240 -13.34 -0.20 17.37
N HIS A 241 -13.75 -1.13 16.53
CA HIS A 241 -13.44 -2.56 16.70
C HIS A 241 -11.96 -2.87 16.50
N SER A 242 -11.32 -2.24 15.52
CA SER A 242 -9.92 -2.52 15.19
C SER A 242 -8.90 -1.94 16.18
N ARG A 243 -9.28 -0.98 17.06
CA ARG A 243 -8.43 -0.55 18.19
C ARG A 243 -8.35 -1.60 19.28
N ALA A 244 -9.45 -2.30 19.55
CA ALA A 244 -9.49 -3.35 20.57
C ALA A 244 -8.67 -4.58 20.14
N THR A 245 -8.50 -4.78 18.86
CA THR A 245 -7.86 -5.96 18.26
C THR A 245 -6.44 -5.73 17.73
N GLY A 246 -5.93 -4.51 17.83
CA GLY A 246 -4.50 -4.19 17.61
C GLY A 246 -4.03 -4.05 16.16
N GLY A 247 -4.90 -4.10 15.16
CA GLY A 247 -4.51 -3.97 13.76
C GLY A 247 -3.86 -2.61 13.44
N THR A 248 -2.82 -2.58 12.61
CA THR A 248 -2.10 -1.37 12.19
C THR A 248 -2.77 -0.64 11.03
N GLY A 249 -3.56 -1.34 10.21
CA GLY A 249 -4.11 -0.84 8.95
C GLY A 249 -3.06 -0.76 7.82
N LEU A 250 -1.90 -1.40 8.01
CA LEU A 250 -0.83 -1.47 7.01
C LEU A 250 -0.77 -2.83 6.30
N GLY A 251 -1.28 -3.90 6.90
CA GLY A 251 -1.14 -5.27 6.38
C GLY A 251 -1.59 -5.43 4.93
N LEU A 252 -2.80 -4.99 4.57
CA LEU A 252 -3.27 -5.10 3.17
C LEU A 252 -2.55 -4.13 2.22
N SER A 253 -2.01 -3.03 2.70
CA SER A 253 -1.15 -2.19 1.87
C SER A 253 0.22 -2.86 1.60
N ILE A 254 0.76 -3.63 2.54
CA ILE A 254 1.93 -4.48 2.34
C ILE A 254 1.63 -5.54 1.27
N VAL A 255 0.48 -6.22 1.36
CA VAL A 255 0.02 -7.18 0.34
C VAL A 255 -0.01 -6.53 -1.05
N LYS A 256 -0.59 -5.34 -1.18
CA LYS A 256 -0.66 -4.61 -2.45
C LYS A 256 0.72 -4.29 -3.03
N HIS A 257 1.64 -3.77 -2.21
CA HIS A 257 2.98 -3.40 -2.69
C HIS A 257 3.82 -4.65 -3.01
N GLY A 258 3.69 -5.70 -2.21
CA GLY A 258 4.32 -6.99 -2.50
C GLY A 258 3.77 -7.64 -3.79
N ALA A 259 2.46 -7.55 -4.04
CA ALA A 259 1.86 -8.03 -5.28
C ALA A 259 2.39 -7.26 -6.50
N ILE A 260 2.51 -5.93 -6.41
CA ILE A 260 3.12 -5.11 -7.47
C ILE A 260 4.57 -5.53 -7.74
N LEU A 261 5.37 -5.77 -6.69
CA LEU A 261 6.76 -6.22 -6.82
C LEU A 261 6.89 -7.56 -7.57
N HIS A 262 5.93 -8.49 -7.34
CA HIS A 262 5.93 -9.83 -7.92
C HIS A 262 5.07 -9.96 -9.19
N ASN A 263 4.51 -8.86 -9.72
CA ASN A 263 3.52 -8.87 -10.80
C ASN A 263 2.32 -9.81 -10.54
N ALA A 264 1.96 -9.99 -9.27
CA ALA A 264 0.84 -10.80 -8.87
C ALA A 264 -0.47 -10.00 -8.91
N GLU A 265 -1.56 -10.67 -9.29
CA GLU A 265 -2.91 -10.11 -9.27
C GLU A 265 -3.60 -10.39 -7.94
N ILE A 266 -4.25 -9.38 -7.35
CA ILE A 266 -5.09 -9.54 -6.16
C ILE A 266 -6.55 -9.63 -6.60
N LYS A 267 -7.23 -10.73 -6.23
CA LYS A 267 -8.66 -10.88 -6.43
C LYS A 267 -9.36 -10.89 -5.07
N LEU A 268 -10.45 -10.14 -4.98
CA LEU A 268 -11.24 -9.99 -3.76
C LEU A 268 -12.71 -10.21 -4.08
N GLU A 269 -13.33 -11.17 -3.39
CA GLU A 269 -14.76 -11.40 -3.39
C GLU A 269 -15.21 -11.36 -1.93
N SER A 270 -16.11 -10.43 -1.58
CA SER A 270 -16.58 -10.32 -0.19
C SER A 270 -17.99 -9.76 -0.15
N GLU A 271 -18.78 -10.25 0.79
CA GLU A 271 -20.14 -9.79 1.05
C GLU A 271 -20.36 -9.69 2.56
N PRO A 272 -20.93 -8.58 3.06
CA PRO A 272 -21.21 -8.42 4.48
C PRO A 272 -22.02 -9.59 5.07
N GLY A 273 -21.51 -10.17 6.14
CA GLY A 273 -22.10 -11.32 6.85
C GLY A 273 -21.92 -12.67 6.17
N LYS A 274 -21.21 -12.75 5.03
CA LYS A 274 -20.90 -14.03 4.35
C LYS A 274 -19.42 -14.39 4.35
N GLY A 275 -18.56 -13.44 4.72
CA GLY A 275 -17.11 -13.61 4.74
C GLY A 275 -16.39 -13.02 3.56
N THR A 276 -15.10 -13.36 3.46
CA THR A 276 -14.19 -12.83 2.44
C THR A 276 -13.41 -13.96 1.78
N LYS A 277 -13.22 -13.85 0.47
CA LYS A 277 -12.30 -14.64 -0.31
C LYS A 277 -11.27 -13.71 -0.95
N MET A 278 -10.02 -13.90 -0.59
CA MET A 278 -8.89 -13.15 -1.16
C MET A 278 -7.91 -14.11 -1.82
N GLU A 279 -7.55 -13.83 -3.07
CA GLU A 279 -6.66 -14.67 -3.88
C GLU A 279 -5.52 -13.82 -4.46
N LEU A 280 -4.30 -14.34 -4.34
CA LEU A 280 -3.12 -13.85 -5.05
C LEU A 280 -2.83 -14.81 -6.19
N VAL A 281 -2.67 -14.30 -7.40
CA VAL A 281 -2.32 -15.06 -8.60
C VAL A 281 -0.98 -14.53 -9.12
N PHE A 282 0.03 -15.41 -9.21
CA PHE A 282 1.41 -15.10 -9.61
C PHE A 282 1.68 -15.45 -11.06
#